data_c2ddcaeae38788bf40304c8f59071392
#
_entry.id   c2ddcaeae38788bf40304c8f59071392
#
_cell.length_a   1.000
_cell.length_b   1.000
_cell.length_c   1.000
_cell.angle_alpha   90.00
_cell.angle_beta   90.00
_cell.angle_gamma   90.00
#
_symmetry.space_group_name_H-M   'P 1'
#
loop_
_entity.id
_entity.type
_entity.pdbx_description
1 polymer ?
#
loop_
_entity_poly.entity_id
_entity_poly.type
_entity_poly.pdbx_seq_one_letter_code
_entity_poly.pdbx_strand_id
1 'polypeptide(L)'
;MKNKLSRIHIIGAGISGLIAAQVLENYGYKPTIIEGSNSVGGRVKSDLVEGYLLDRGFQVLLTSYPAAKKYLDFDALKLQKLLPGATIFKNGKSQTIGDPLRSFSLLFPTLFSSIATFSAKLKILKLN
;
A
#
# COMPACT_ATOMS: atom_id res chain seq x y z
N MET A 1 44.38 7.75 8.97
CA MET A 1 43.91 6.49 8.35
C MET A 1 42.90 6.84 7.26
N LYS A 2 43.21 6.63 5.98
CA LYS A 2 42.22 6.81 4.88
C LYS A 2 41.14 5.75 5.03
N ASN A 3 39.96 6.17 5.44
CA ASN A 3 38.78 5.30 5.48
C ASN A 3 38.55 4.80 4.05
N LYS A 4 38.88 3.54 3.82
CA LYS A 4 38.61 2.84 2.56
C LYS A 4 37.07 2.73 2.52
N LEU A 5 36.40 3.68 1.84
CA LEU A 5 34.95 3.65 1.67
C LEU A 5 34.60 2.27 1.10
N SER A 6 34.00 1.43 1.90
CA SER A 6 33.56 0.11 1.49
C SER A 6 32.62 0.28 0.30
N ARG A 7 32.87 -0.43 -0.79
CA ARG A 7 31.93 -0.47 -1.91
C ARG A 7 30.70 -1.25 -1.46
N ILE A 8 29.57 -0.57 -1.41
CA ILE A 8 28.29 -1.18 -1.01
C ILE A 8 27.48 -1.42 -2.27
N HIS A 9 27.07 -2.65 -2.48
CA HIS A 9 26.21 -3.03 -3.57
C HIS A 9 24.84 -3.48 -3.01
N ILE A 10 23.77 -2.98 -3.58
CA ILE A 10 22.39 -3.33 -3.25
C ILE A 10 21.81 -4.07 -4.44
N ILE A 11 21.34 -5.28 -4.23
CA ILE A 11 20.73 -6.08 -5.29
C ILE A 11 19.23 -5.85 -5.30
N GLY A 12 18.73 -5.30 -6.41
CA GLY A 12 17.33 -4.98 -6.65
C GLY A 12 16.98 -3.53 -6.34
N ALA A 13 16.33 -2.86 -7.30
CA ALA A 13 15.81 -1.49 -7.22
C ALA A 13 14.31 -1.43 -6.92
N GLY A 14 13.79 -2.40 -6.16
CA GLY A 14 12.47 -2.30 -5.54
C GLY A 14 12.47 -1.28 -4.39
N ILE A 15 11.30 -1.04 -3.78
CA ILE A 15 11.15 -0.04 -2.71
C ILE A 15 12.16 -0.24 -1.57
N SER A 16 12.42 -1.49 -1.16
CA SER A 16 13.36 -1.78 -0.08
C SER A 16 14.80 -1.43 -0.44
N GLY A 17 15.24 -1.73 -1.68
CA GLY A 17 16.58 -1.40 -2.16
C GLY A 17 16.78 0.10 -2.31
N LEU A 18 15.78 0.82 -2.80
CA LEU A 18 15.81 2.28 -2.93
C LEU A 18 15.89 2.97 -1.57
N ILE A 19 15.08 2.53 -0.59
CA ILE A 19 15.12 3.06 0.78
C ILE A 19 16.46 2.74 1.45
N ALA A 20 17.01 1.54 1.26
CA ALA A 20 18.32 1.17 1.79
C ALA A 20 19.43 2.08 1.22
N ALA A 21 19.38 2.37 -0.08
CA ALA A 21 20.31 3.30 -0.71
C ALA A 21 20.19 4.71 -0.12
N GLN A 22 18.98 5.25 -0.01
CA GLN A 22 18.71 6.55 0.57
C GLN A 22 19.23 6.65 2.01
N VAL A 23 19.01 5.63 2.83
CA VAL A 23 19.52 5.59 4.21
C VAL A 23 21.05 5.62 4.22
N LEU A 24 21.70 4.81 3.39
CA LEU A 24 23.15 4.79 3.29
C LEU A 24 23.72 6.13 2.83
N GLU A 25 23.10 6.77 1.85
CA GLU A 25 23.49 8.12 1.38
C GLU A 25 23.40 9.15 2.48
N ASN A 26 22.36 9.10 3.33
CA ASN A 26 22.23 9.99 4.48
C ASN A 26 23.36 9.80 5.53
N TYR A 27 24.02 8.62 5.54
CA TYR A 27 25.21 8.35 6.34
C TYR A 27 26.54 8.61 5.58
N GLY A 28 26.47 9.22 4.40
CA GLY A 28 27.65 9.59 3.62
C GLY A 28 28.25 8.48 2.77
N TYR A 29 27.59 7.34 2.65
CA TYR A 29 28.00 6.26 1.75
C TYR A 29 27.52 6.55 0.32
N LYS A 30 28.15 5.89 -0.65
CA LYS A 30 27.74 5.93 -2.07
C LYS A 30 27.44 4.50 -2.55
N PRO A 31 26.24 3.97 -2.25
CA PRO A 31 25.87 2.63 -2.68
C PRO A 31 25.67 2.56 -4.19
N THR A 32 25.90 1.40 -4.76
CA THR A 32 25.56 1.07 -6.14
C THR A 32 24.38 0.10 -6.12
N ILE A 33 23.28 0.45 -6.79
CA ILE A 33 22.14 -0.46 -6.95
C ILE A 33 22.32 -1.24 -8.25
N ILE A 34 22.14 -2.56 -8.16
CA ILE A 34 22.18 -3.48 -9.29
C ILE A 34 20.77 -4.02 -9.49
N GLU A 35 20.15 -3.69 -10.63
CA GLU A 35 18.78 -4.09 -10.97
C GLU A 35 18.80 -4.98 -12.21
N GLY A 36 18.07 -6.10 -12.16
CA GLY A 36 18.01 -7.08 -13.24
C GLY A 36 17.00 -6.73 -14.34
N SER A 37 16.07 -5.81 -14.05
CA SER A 37 15.10 -5.32 -15.04
C SER A 37 15.55 -4.00 -15.67
N ASN A 38 14.80 -3.53 -16.66
CA ASN A 38 15.10 -2.27 -17.36
C ASN A 38 14.65 -1.01 -16.60
N SER A 39 14.10 -1.14 -15.40
CA SER A 39 13.56 0.00 -14.64
C SER A 39 13.45 -0.30 -13.15
N VAL A 40 13.41 0.76 -12.36
CA VAL A 40 13.21 0.70 -10.90
C VAL A 40 11.74 0.46 -10.53
N GLY A 41 11.48 0.15 -9.24
CA GLY A 41 10.15 0.03 -8.66
C GLY A 41 9.74 -1.40 -8.30
N GLY A 42 10.23 -2.41 -9.02
CA GLY A 42 9.91 -3.80 -8.74
C GLY A 42 8.40 -4.07 -8.76
N ARG A 43 7.84 -4.57 -7.67
CA ARG A 43 6.40 -4.90 -7.56
C ARG A 43 5.46 -3.69 -7.41
N VAL A 44 5.98 -2.53 -7.02
CA VAL A 44 5.17 -1.30 -6.92
C VAL A 44 5.14 -0.50 -8.21
N LYS A 45 5.72 -1.04 -9.30
CA LYS A 45 5.70 -0.41 -10.59
C LYS A 45 4.34 -0.63 -11.27
N SER A 46 3.84 0.41 -11.93
CA SER A 46 2.72 0.34 -12.87
C SER A 46 3.22 0.45 -14.30
N ASP A 47 2.64 -0.31 -15.19
CA ASP A 47 2.90 -0.23 -16.63
C ASP A 47 1.76 0.54 -17.31
N LEU A 48 2.08 1.42 -18.23
CA LEU A 48 1.10 2.09 -19.07
C LEU A 48 0.92 1.28 -20.37
N VAL A 49 -0.25 0.68 -20.54
CA VAL A 49 -0.58 -0.14 -21.71
C VAL A 49 -1.87 0.37 -22.30
N GLU A 50 -1.83 0.82 -23.55
CA GLU A 50 -2.99 1.35 -24.29
C GLU A 50 -3.80 2.42 -23.54
N GLY A 51 -3.12 3.25 -22.73
CA GLY A 51 -3.74 4.29 -21.91
C GLY A 51 -4.22 3.84 -20.52
N TYR A 52 -4.11 2.56 -20.19
CA TYR A 52 -4.43 2.02 -18.88
C TYR A 52 -3.18 1.86 -18.02
N LEU A 53 -3.30 2.19 -16.72
CA LEU A 53 -2.29 1.92 -15.71
C LEU A 53 -2.52 0.51 -15.14
N LEU A 54 -1.57 -0.38 -15.41
CA LEU A 54 -1.61 -1.76 -14.95
C LEU A 54 -0.56 -1.95 -13.86
N ASP A 55 -1.01 -2.15 -12.63
CA ASP A 55 -0.14 -2.37 -11.49
C ASP A 55 0.43 -3.79 -11.51
N ARG A 56 1.76 -3.93 -11.33
CA ARG A 56 2.43 -5.25 -11.31
C ARG A 56 2.16 -6.02 -10.04
N GLY A 57 1.74 -5.35 -8.98
CA GLY A 57 1.39 -5.96 -7.70
C GLY A 57 0.21 -5.26 -7.07
N PHE A 58 -0.30 -5.84 -5.97
CA PHE A 58 -1.37 -5.24 -5.19
C PHE A 58 -0.87 -3.95 -4.53
N GLN A 59 -1.48 -2.83 -4.88
CA GLN A 59 -1.02 -1.49 -4.50
C GLN A 59 -2.01 -0.78 -3.58
N VAL A 60 -2.33 -1.40 -2.44
CA VAL A 60 -3.00 -0.68 -1.35
C VAL A 60 -1.95 -0.26 -0.32
N LEU A 61 -1.78 1.05 -0.16
CA LEU A 61 -0.88 1.62 0.82
C LEU A 61 -1.62 1.91 2.12
N LEU A 62 -1.16 1.32 3.22
CA LEU A 62 -1.62 1.69 4.55
C LEU A 62 -0.82 2.90 5.04
N THR A 63 -1.42 4.06 4.99
CA THR A 63 -0.77 5.34 5.37
C THR A 63 -0.45 5.46 6.86
N SER A 64 -0.96 4.54 7.69
CA SER A 64 -0.65 4.46 9.12
C SER A 64 0.74 3.89 9.42
N TYR A 65 1.39 3.21 8.45
CA TYR A 65 2.71 2.65 8.67
C TYR A 65 3.75 3.74 8.92
N PRO A 66 4.51 3.67 10.05
CA PRO A 66 5.54 4.68 10.37
C PRO A 66 6.60 4.81 9.27
N ALA A 67 7.02 3.69 8.68
CA ALA A 67 7.99 3.69 7.59
C ALA A 67 7.44 4.38 6.33
N ALA A 68 6.16 4.20 6.00
CA ALA A 68 5.54 4.88 4.87
C ALA A 68 5.59 6.40 5.06
N LYS A 69 5.20 6.90 6.25
CA LYS A 69 5.26 8.33 6.58
C LYS A 69 6.67 8.91 6.54
N LYS A 70 7.67 8.08 6.87
CA LYS A 70 9.07 8.53 6.92
C LYS A 70 9.72 8.64 5.55
N TYR A 71 9.40 7.74 4.64
CA TYR A 71 10.14 7.58 3.39
C TYR A 71 9.34 7.91 2.13
N LEU A 72 8.02 8.08 2.22
CA LEU A 72 7.16 8.36 1.08
C LEU A 72 6.57 9.77 1.18
N ASP A 73 6.58 10.48 0.07
CA ASP A 73 5.88 11.74 -0.11
C ASP A 73 4.43 11.45 -0.54
N PHE A 74 3.49 11.52 0.41
CA PHE A 74 2.08 11.20 0.15
C PHE A 74 1.40 12.20 -0.78
N ASP A 75 1.85 13.46 -0.78
CA ASP A 75 1.29 14.49 -1.66
C ASP A 75 1.72 14.25 -3.10
N ALA A 76 3.00 13.90 -3.31
CA ALA A 76 3.52 13.54 -4.63
C ALA A 76 2.87 12.26 -5.18
N LEU A 77 2.49 11.31 -4.32
CA LEU A 77 1.86 10.05 -4.71
C LEU A 77 0.40 10.20 -5.16
N LYS A 78 -0.26 11.34 -4.88
CA LYS A 78 -1.68 11.59 -5.23
C LYS A 78 -2.60 10.41 -4.86
N LEU A 79 -2.46 9.92 -3.63
CA LEU A 79 -3.15 8.73 -3.16
C LEU A 79 -4.67 8.86 -3.27
N GLN A 80 -5.31 7.82 -3.79
CA GLN A 80 -6.77 7.72 -3.81
C GLN A 80 -7.27 6.99 -2.55
N LYS A 81 -8.24 7.60 -1.85
CA LYS A 81 -8.86 6.96 -0.68
C LYS A 81 -9.81 5.85 -1.12
N LEU A 82 -9.59 4.65 -0.61
CA LEU A 82 -10.52 3.55 -0.76
C LEU A 82 -11.55 3.56 0.38
N LEU A 83 -12.79 3.15 0.06
CA LEU A 83 -13.81 2.96 1.08
C LEU A 83 -13.38 1.85 2.05
N PRO A 84 -13.51 2.06 3.38
CA PRO A 84 -13.18 1.05 4.40
C PRO A 84 -14.26 -0.03 4.47
N GLY A 85 -14.40 -0.81 3.40
CA GLY A 85 -15.44 -1.82 3.25
C GLY A 85 -15.14 -2.80 2.13
N ALA A 86 -16.07 -3.71 1.93
CA ALA A 86 -16.04 -4.69 0.86
C ALA A 86 -17.42 -4.85 0.22
N THR A 87 -17.45 -5.01 -1.10
CA THR A 87 -18.64 -5.42 -1.81
C THR A 87 -18.57 -6.93 -2.05
N ILE A 88 -19.56 -7.64 -1.54
CA ILE A 88 -19.66 -9.09 -1.64
C ILE A 88 -20.75 -9.43 -2.66
N PHE A 89 -20.37 -10.18 -3.68
CA PHE A 89 -21.30 -10.68 -4.68
C PHE A 89 -21.68 -12.14 -4.36
N LYS A 90 -22.98 -12.39 -4.12
CA LYS A 90 -23.49 -13.70 -3.77
C LYS A 90 -24.88 -13.90 -4.37
N ASN A 91 -25.12 -15.04 -5.02
CA ASN A 91 -26.41 -15.41 -5.61
C ASN A 91 -27.00 -14.31 -6.53
N GLY A 92 -26.19 -13.74 -7.40
CA GLY A 92 -26.61 -12.68 -8.34
C GLY A 92 -26.87 -11.31 -7.71
N LYS A 93 -26.59 -11.13 -6.41
CA LYS A 93 -26.78 -9.86 -5.70
C LYS A 93 -25.48 -9.35 -5.11
N SER A 94 -25.24 -8.05 -5.24
CA SER A 94 -24.12 -7.39 -4.57
C SER A 94 -24.60 -6.73 -3.27
N GLN A 95 -23.80 -6.84 -2.20
CA GLN A 95 -24.03 -6.17 -0.93
C GLN A 95 -22.75 -5.57 -0.43
N THR A 96 -22.79 -4.32 -0.01
CA THR A 96 -21.63 -3.61 0.53
C THR A 96 -21.70 -3.65 2.06
N ILE A 97 -20.60 -4.02 2.68
CA ILE A 97 -20.40 -3.93 4.13
C ILE A 97 -19.12 -3.15 4.40
N GLY A 98 -19.05 -2.49 5.52
CA GLY A 98 -17.86 -1.74 5.89
C GLY A 98 -17.91 -1.22 7.32
N ASP A 99 -16.92 -0.42 7.68
CA ASP A 99 -16.79 0.17 8.99
C ASP A 99 -17.54 1.51 9.05
N PRO A 100 -18.69 1.59 9.76
CA PRO A 100 -19.47 2.82 9.89
C PRO A 100 -18.75 3.92 10.70
N LEU A 101 -17.79 3.55 11.56
CA LEU A 101 -17.01 4.50 12.36
C LEU A 101 -16.00 5.25 11.48
N ARG A 102 -15.51 4.62 10.43
CA ARG A 102 -14.61 5.24 9.45
C ARG A 102 -15.32 5.93 8.30
N SER A 103 -16.51 5.45 7.95
CA SER A 103 -17.34 6.04 6.89
C SER A 103 -18.82 5.87 7.21
N PHE A 104 -19.47 6.97 7.59
CA PHE A 104 -20.90 6.97 7.96
C PHE A 104 -21.81 6.49 6.81
N SER A 105 -21.40 6.66 5.55
CA SER A 105 -22.13 6.16 4.38
C SER A 105 -22.29 4.63 4.37
N LEU A 106 -21.44 3.90 5.09
CA LEU A 106 -21.49 2.43 5.20
C LEU A 106 -22.42 1.93 6.32
N LEU A 107 -23.00 2.83 7.13
CA LEU A 107 -23.89 2.46 8.23
C LEU A 107 -25.12 1.67 7.75
N PHE A 108 -25.89 2.26 6.86
CA PHE A 108 -27.12 1.63 6.35
C PHE A 108 -26.83 0.39 5.52
N PRO A 109 -25.91 0.39 4.54
CA PRO A 109 -25.56 -0.81 3.81
C PRO A 109 -25.11 -1.97 4.71
N THR A 110 -24.30 -1.68 5.74
CA THR A 110 -23.83 -2.71 6.68
C THR A 110 -24.96 -3.23 7.56
N LEU A 111 -25.83 -2.34 8.07
CA LEU A 111 -26.91 -2.71 8.96
C LEU A 111 -27.93 -3.62 8.26
N PHE A 112 -28.32 -3.28 7.02
CA PHE A 112 -29.32 -4.03 6.25
C PHE A 112 -28.76 -5.16 5.40
N SER A 113 -27.44 -5.40 5.38
CA SER A 113 -26.85 -6.51 4.65
C SER A 113 -27.30 -7.85 5.25
N SER A 114 -27.52 -8.86 4.40
CA SER A 114 -27.81 -10.23 4.83
C SER A 114 -26.57 -11.11 4.99
N ILE A 115 -25.37 -10.53 4.88
CA ILE A 115 -24.08 -11.26 4.91
C ILE A 115 -23.77 -11.80 6.29
N ALA A 116 -24.13 -11.05 7.33
CA ALA A 116 -23.87 -11.44 8.73
C ALA A 116 -25.14 -11.23 9.58
N THR A 117 -25.27 -12.02 10.63
CA THR A 117 -26.36 -11.86 11.61
C THR A 117 -26.17 -10.56 12.38
N PHE A 118 -27.26 -10.00 12.90
CA PHE A 118 -27.21 -8.77 13.69
C PHE A 118 -26.28 -8.85 14.89
N SER A 119 -26.28 -10.00 15.59
CA SER A 119 -25.38 -10.23 16.73
C SER A 119 -23.90 -10.24 16.32
N ALA A 120 -23.58 -10.77 15.13
CA ALA A 120 -22.21 -10.75 14.62
C ALA A 120 -21.76 -9.32 14.28
N LYS A 121 -22.66 -8.50 13.70
CA LYS A 121 -22.39 -7.09 13.42
C LYS A 121 -22.09 -6.29 14.69
N LEU A 122 -22.88 -6.52 15.75
CA LEU A 122 -22.63 -5.88 17.06
C LEU A 122 -21.31 -6.30 17.71
N LYS A 123 -20.89 -7.56 17.53
CA LYS A 123 -19.58 -8.03 18.03
C LYS A 123 -18.42 -7.33 17.32
N ILE A 124 -18.54 -7.06 16.04
CA ILE A 124 -17.50 -6.33 15.27
C ILE A 124 -17.32 -4.91 15.81
N LEU A 125 -18.41 -4.22 16.17
CA LEU A 125 -18.34 -2.87 16.75
C LEU A 125 -17.65 -2.82 18.13
N LYS A 126 -17.55 -3.95 18.84
CA LYS A 126 -16.84 -4.04 20.13
C LYS A 126 -15.34 -4.34 19.98
N LEU A 127 -14.88 -4.66 18.76
CA LEU A 127 -13.48 -5.00 18.50
C LEU A 127 -12.64 -3.79 18.05
N ASN A 128 -13.26 -2.60 17.92
CA ASN A 128 -12.59 -1.35 17.54
C ASN A 128 -12.35 -0.45 18.77
#